data_1906c17c9ef0a25f51dfdf1e6823b654
#
_entry.id   1906c17c9ef0a25f51dfdf1e6823b654
#
_cell.length_a   1.000
_cell.length_b   1.000
_cell.length_c   1.000
_cell.angle_alpha   90.00
_cell.angle_beta   90.00
_cell.angle_gamma   90.00
#
_symmetry.space_group_name_H-M   'P 1'
#
loop_
_entity.id
_entity.type
_entity.pdbx_description
1 polymer ?
#
loop_
_entity_poly.entity_id
_entity_poly.type
_entity_poly.pdbx_seq_one_letter_code
_entity_poly.pdbx_strand_id
1 'polypeptide(L)'
;MRIAFFGLPLAALLLAHDGHSIVYAAACRAGLGFRRLRSRVAPGRTTLRPDVTDPGVIDAVRAASPELIVSWFWTTKLPEPILAIAPGIGVHPSLLPRHRGPDPYFWAIDCGDETTGVTAHRLDASYDTGAVLARRPLPLDPSWDAWRLARALDRPSLALLREVVRAYADGQAPSSTPQDERAATAAPELGDDDLAIRWSWSAQRIERRVLAAAPWPGAWTEIGGRIVTLLRVRPTEDFPRALDPAEAAVRKDGIAVVRAGRGAVELLAGRSDDDQAPLSTEDLAQLVEASRRS
;
A
#
# COMPACT_ATOMS: atom_id res chain seq x y z
N MET A 1 28.70 1.53 -8.70
CA MET A 1 27.86 2.72 -8.99
C MET A 1 27.59 3.47 -7.69
N ARG A 2 27.58 4.80 -7.71
CA ARG A 2 27.30 5.70 -6.58
C ARG A 2 25.81 6.04 -6.55
N ILE A 3 25.14 5.73 -5.44
CA ILE A 3 23.66 5.83 -5.34
C ILE A 3 23.28 6.83 -4.25
N ALA A 4 22.40 7.79 -4.56
CA ALA A 4 21.60 8.51 -3.59
C ALA A 4 20.28 7.76 -3.38
N PHE A 5 20.04 7.31 -2.15
CA PHE A 5 18.90 6.45 -1.82
C PHE A 5 17.86 7.19 -0.97
N PHE A 6 16.58 6.99 -1.30
CA PHE A 6 15.42 7.50 -0.56
C PHE A 6 14.46 6.35 -0.27
N GLY A 7 14.18 6.09 1.01
CA GLY A 7 13.19 5.05 1.35
C GLY A 7 13.52 4.17 2.55
N LEU A 8 13.03 2.93 2.52
CA LEU A 8 13.27 1.97 3.60
C LEU A 8 14.72 1.46 3.58
N PRO A 9 15.42 1.48 4.71
CA PRO A 9 16.86 1.15 4.80
C PRO A 9 17.25 -0.22 4.24
N LEU A 10 16.32 -1.19 4.21
CA LEU A 10 16.59 -2.55 3.73
C LEU A 10 17.09 -2.56 2.28
N ALA A 11 16.44 -1.82 1.39
CA ALA A 11 16.85 -1.79 -0.01
C ALA A 11 18.25 -1.18 -0.18
N ALA A 12 18.56 -0.06 0.51
CA ALA A 12 19.90 0.53 0.49
C ALA A 12 20.97 -0.44 1.00
N LEU A 13 20.68 -1.21 2.06
CA LEU A 13 21.61 -2.21 2.59
C LEU A 13 21.84 -3.37 1.61
N LEU A 14 20.82 -3.80 0.88
CA LEU A 14 20.97 -4.81 -0.15
C LEU A 14 21.75 -4.30 -1.35
N LEU A 15 21.49 -3.06 -1.81
CA LEU A 15 22.28 -2.45 -2.88
C LEU A 15 23.76 -2.27 -2.48
N ALA A 16 24.03 -1.92 -1.21
CA ALA A 16 25.41 -1.88 -0.70
C ALA A 16 26.03 -3.28 -0.63
N HIS A 17 25.27 -4.33 -0.31
CA HIS A 17 25.72 -5.72 -0.35
C HIS A 17 26.04 -6.17 -1.78
N ASP A 18 25.33 -5.68 -2.78
CA ASP A 18 25.58 -5.94 -4.20
C ASP A 18 26.80 -5.19 -4.76
N GLY A 19 27.55 -4.46 -3.90
CA GLY A 19 28.77 -3.73 -4.29
C GLY A 19 28.55 -2.30 -4.75
N HIS A 20 27.33 -1.75 -4.60
CA HIS A 20 27.09 -0.34 -4.90
C HIS A 20 27.46 0.56 -3.72
N SER A 21 27.93 1.78 -4.00
CA SER A 21 28.27 2.77 -2.99
C SER A 21 27.05 3.65 -2.68
N ILE A 22 26.49 3.55 -1.48
CA ILE A 22 25.44 4.47 -1.02
C ILE A 22 26.12 5.75 -0.55
N VAL A 23 26.10 6.78 -1.38
CA VAL A 23 26.78 8.06 -1.14
C VAL A 23 25.93 9.09 -0.40
N TYR A 24 24.61 8.91 -0.40
CA TYR A 24 23.63 9.64 0.39
C TYR A 24 22.44 8.73 0.67
N ALA A 25 21.83 8.85 1.85
CA ALA A 25 20.63 8.10 2.19
C ALA A 25 19.65 8.92 3.03
N ALA A 26 18.42 9.09 2.52
CA ALA A 26 17.27 9.57 3.26
C ALA A 26 16.37 8.38 3.63
N ALA A 27 16.29 8.06 4.91
CA ALA A 27 15.50 6.94 5.39
C ALA A 27 14.13 7.41 5.90
N CYS A 28 13.06 6.72 5.51
CA CYS A 28 11.69 7.01 5.98
C CYS A 28 11.37 6.36 7.33
N ARG A 29 12.19 5.41 7.81
CA ARG A 29 11.94 4.67 9.05
C ARG A 29 13.18 4.55 9.92
N ALA A 30 13.04 4.83 11.22
CA ALA A 30 14.06 4.59 12.23
C ALA A 30 14.20 3.08 12.56
N GLY A 31 15.20 2.71 13.36
CA GLY A 31 15.40 1.36 13.88
C GLY A 31 16.74 0.75 13.47
N LEU A 32 16.86 -0.58 13.60
CA LEU A 32 18.13 -1.30 13.35
C LEU A 32 18.64 -1.12 11.92
N GLY A 33 17.75 -1.17 10.93
CA GLY A 33 18.11 -0.96 9.52
C GLY A 33 18.72 0.41 9.29
N PHE A 34 18.13 1.47 9.83
CA PHE A 34 18.66 2.83 9.74
C PHE A 34 20.04 2.96 10.43
N ARG A 35 20.20 2.39 11.64
CA ARG A 35 21.50 2.39 12.35
C ARG A 35 22.59 1.68 11.55
N ARG A 36 22.28 0.51 10.96
CA ARG A 36 23.21 -0.23 10.09
C ARG A 36 23.56 0.54 8.81
N LEU A 37 22.56 1.22 8.20
CA LEU A 37 22.81 2.04 7.02
C LEU A 37 23.72 3.22 7.36
N ARG A 38 23.44 3.94 8.45
CA ARG A 38 24.25 5.07 8.93
C ARG A 38 25.72 4.71 9.22
N SER A 39 25.98 3.48 9.68
CA SER A 39 27.38 3.03 9.92
C SER A 39 28.14 2.69 8.63
N ARG A 40 27.48 2.60 7.49
CA ARG A 40 28.08 2.25 6.19
C ARG A 40 28.18 3.41 5.21
N VAL A 41 27.47 4.48 5.48
CA VAL A 41 27.47 5.71 4.68
C VAL A 41 28.37 6.75 5.38
N ALA A 42 29.03 7.60 4.62
CA ALA A 42 29.91 8.63 5.18
C ALA A 42 29.17 9.51 6.21
N PRO A 43 29.85 9.97 7.27
CA PRO A 43 29.24 10.84 8.29
C PRO A 43 28.53 12.05 7.67
N GLY A 44 27.35 12.40 8.20
CA GLY A 44 26.53 13.50 7.69
C GLY A 44 25.76 13.22 6.40
N ARG A 45 25.93 12.03 5.80
CA ARG A 45 25.28 11.64 4.54
C ARG A 45 24.06 10.73 4.72
N THR A 46 23.63 10.51 5.96
CA THR A 46 22.42 9.72 6.26
C THR A 46 21.48 10.54 7.13
N THR A 47 20.25 10.73 6.65
CA THR A 47 19.23 11.53 7.30
C THR A 47 17.95 10.70 7.53
N LEU A 48 17.20 11.01 8.57
CA LEU A 48 15.92 10.37 8.87
C LEU A 48 14.79 11.35 8.60
N ARG A 49 13.90 10.99 7.66
CA ARG A 49 12.74 11.81 7.25
C ARG A 49 13.09 13.29 6.99
N PRO A 50 14.13 13.58 6.20
CA PRO A 50 14.46 14.97 5.90
C PRO A 50 13.32 15.60 5.07
N ASP A 51 13.19 16.92 5.21
CA ASP A 51 12.47 17.70 4.22
C ASP A 51 13.33 17.74 2.94
N VAL A 52 12.89 17.02 1.90
CA VAL A 52 13.62 16.93 0.63
C VAL A 52 13.58 18.24 -0.18
N THR A 53 12.79 19.23 0.24
CA THR A 53 12.74 20.58 -0.35
C THR A 53 13.74 21.53 0.29
N ASP A 54 14.33 21.14 1.43
CA ASP A 54 15.35 21.94 2.13
C ASP A 54 16.61 22.07 1.23
N PRO A 55 17.08 23.32 0.98
CA PRO A 55 18.31 23.55 0.17
C PRO A 55 19.52 22.79 0.70
N GLY A 56 19.69 22.66 2.02
CA GLY A 56 20.78 21.92 2.62
C GLY A 56 20.75 20.43 2.29
N VAL A 57 19.57 19.83 2.20
CA VAL A 57 19.38 18.44 1.75
C VAL A 57 19.74 18.30 0.27
N ILE A 58 19.25 19.21 -0.58
CA ILE A 58 19.56 19.23 -2.01
C ILE A 58 21.06 19.37 -2.24
N ASP A 59 21.71 20.27 -1.53
CA ASP A 59 23.16 20.49 -1.63
C ASP A 59 23.96 19.30 -1.11
N ALA A 60 23.49 18.62 -0.07
CA ALA A 60 24.12 17.39 0.43
C ALA A 60 24.05 16.25 -0.60
N VAL A 61 22.91 16.09 -1.30
CA VAL A 61 22.74 15.12 -2.40
C VAL A 61 23.67 15.48 -3.56
N ARG A 62 23.70 16.74 -3.96
CA ARG A 62 24.56 17.24 -5.08
C ARG A 62 26.04 17.03 -4.74
N ALA A 63 26.48 17.39 -3.53
CA ALA A 63 27.85 17.20 -3.08
C ALA A 63 28.25 15.73 -2.93
N ALA A 64 27.26 14.82 -2.80
CA ALA A 64 27.51 13.39 -2.83
C ALA A 64 27.80 12.87 -4.24
N SER A 65 27.49 13.63 -5.30
CA SER A 65 27.70 13.31 -6.70
C SER A 65 27.24 11.89 -7.07
N PRO A 66 25.96 11.54 -6.87
CA PRO A 66 25.44 10.24 -7.24
C PRO A 66 25.42 10.06 -8.76
N GLU A 67 25.53 8.80 -9.20
CA GLU A 67 25.32 8.40 -10.61
C GLU A 67 23.89 7.95 -10.84
N LEU A 68 23.17 7.58 -9.76
CA LEU A 68 21.78 7.15 -9.79
C LEU A 68 21.05 7.60 -8.51
N ILE A 69 19.82 8.07 -8.65
CA ILE A 69 18.89 8.30 -7.55
C ILE A 69 17.94 7.10 -7.51
N VAL A 70 17.76 6.51 -6.33
CA VAL A 70 16.90 5.35 -6.11
C VAL A 70 15.85 5.66 -5.06
N SER A 71 14.59 5.46 -5.39
CA SER A 71 13.46 5.55 -4.47
C SER A 71 12.83 4.17 -4.25
N TRP A 72 12.66 3.77 -2.98
CA TRP A 72 11.96 2.55 -2.61
C TRP A 72 11.16 2.74 -1.34
N PHE A 73 9.82 2.76 -1.44
CA PHE A 73 8.91 3.12 -0.34
C PHE A 73 9.22 4.49 0.30
N TRP A 74 9.62 5.45 -0.52
CA TRP A 74 9.67 6.85 -0.13
C TRP A 74 8.30 7.48 -0.33
N THR A 75 7.78 8.18 0.67
CA THR A 75 6.36 8.61 0.72
C THR A 75 6.10 10.03 0.23
N THR A 76 7.15 10.81 -0.04
CA THR A 76 7.01 12.18 -0.54
C THR A 76 7.64 12.34 -1.92
N LYS A 77 7.18 13.33 -2.68
CA LYS A 77 7.80 13.64 -3.97
C LYS A 77 9.26 14.06 -3.80
N LEU A 78 10.13 13.56 -4.67
CA LEU A 78 11.45 14.13 -4.82
C LEU A 78 11.33 15.36 -5.72
N PRO A 79 11.81 16.54 -5.26
CA PRO A 79 11.71 17.77 -6.03
C PRO A 79 12.65 17.76 -7.23
N GLU A 80 12.31 18.54 -8.26
CA GLU A 80 13.10 18.63 -9.49
C GLU A 80 14.58 18.93 -9.25
N PRO A 81 15.01 19.82 -8.32
CA PRO A 81 16.43 20.07 -8.05
C PRO A 81 17.20 18.82 -7.60
N ILE A 82 16.55 17.82 -6.99
CA ILE A 82 17.16 16.52 -6.70
C ILE A 82 17.17 15.66 -7.97
N LEU A 83 16.05 15.55 -8.67
CA LEU A 83 15.93 14.72 -9.88
C LEU A 83 16.84 15.19 -11.03
N ALA A 84 17.22 16.47 -11.06
CA ALA A 84 18.17 17.03 -12.03
C ALA A 84 19.64 16.65 -11.74
N ILE A 85 19.97 16.07 -10.56
CA ILE A 85 21.35 15.73 -10.21
C ILE A 85 21.81 14.46 -10.95
N ALA A 86 20.95 13.46 -11.06
CA ALA A 86 21.25 12.18 -11.71
C ALA A 86 19.95 11.50 -12.15
N PRO A 87 19.99 10.54 -13.08
CA PRO A 87 18.83 9.72 -13.41
C PRO A 87 18.18 9.12 -12.15
N GLY A 88 16.84 9.18 -12.08
CA GLY A 88 16.08 8.67 -10.96
C GLY A 88 15.25 7.44 -11.34
N ILE A 89 15.23 6.42 -10.48
CA ILE A 89 14.37 5.25 -10.60
C ILE A 89 13.63 4.97 -9.30
N GLY A 90 12.40 4.47 -9.44
CA GLY A 90 11.59 3.97 -8.34
C GLY A 90 11.00 2.60 -8.65
N VAL A 91 10.54 1.89 -7.60
CA VAL A 91 9.72 0.69 -7.77
C VAL A 91 8.42 0.89 -7.02
N HIS A 92 7.33 0.87 -7.80
CA HIS A 92 5.97 1.05 -7.32
C HIS A 92 5.24 -0.30 -7.23
N PRO A 93 4.49 -0.58 -6.15
CA PRO A 93 3.84 -1.89 -5.95
C PRO A 93 2.48 -1.98 -6.65
N SER A 94 2.44 -1.65 -7.94
CA SER A 94 1.34 -1.91 -8.86
C SER A 94 1.85 -2.15 -10.28
N LEU A 95 0.98 -2.56 -11.19
CA LEU A 95 1.27 -2.60 -12.63
C LEU A 95 0.93 -1.24 -13.26
N LEU A 96 1.84 -0.27 -13.12
CA LEU A 96 1.66 1.05 -13.73
C LEU A 96 1.29 0.94 -15.23
N PRO A 97 0.36 1.79 -15.72
CA PRO A 97 -0.14 3.03 -15.12
C PRO A 97 -1.31 2.86 -14.16
N ARG A 98 -1.69 1.63 -13.81
CA ARG A 98 -2.77 1.36 -12.88
C ARG A 98 -2.32 1.60 -11.43
N HIS A 99 -3.19 2.25 -10.64
CA HIS A 99 -2.97 2.53 -9.20
C HIS A 99 -1.72 3.36 -8.91
N ARG A 100 -1.54 4.51 -9.59
CA ARG A 100 -0.54 5.52 -9.25
C ARG A 100 -0.89 6.17 -7.90
N GLY A 101 0.06 6.29 -6.99
CA GLY A 101 -0.14 6.99 -5.72
C GLY A 101 0.18 6.17 -4.47
N PRO A 102 -0.17 6.68 -3.26
CA PRO A 102 0.32 6.15 -2.00
C PRO A 102 -0.27 4.80 -1.58
N ASP A 103 -1.53 4.47 -1.96
CA ASP A 103 -2.24 3.29 -1.43
C ASP A 103 -2.61 2.22 -2.47
N PRO A 104 -1.67 1.76 -3.33
CA PRO A 104 -1.97 0.82 -4.41
C PRO A 104 -2.46 -0.55 -3.94
N TYR A 105 -2.08 -0.99 -2.73
CA TYR A 105 -2.54 -2.28 -2.18
C TYR A 105 -4.03 -2.28 -1.91
N PHE A 106 -4.53 -1.24 -1.25
CA PHE A 106 -5.95 -1.06 -0.99
C PHE A 106 -6.74 -1.03 -2.29
N TRP A 107 -6.35 -0.16 -3.21
CA TRP A 107 -7.11 0.05 -4.44
C TRP A 107 -7.11 -1.17 -5.36
N ALA A 108 -6.02 -1.94 -5.42
CA ALA A 108 -5.97 -3.18 -6.19
C ALA A 108 -7.00 -4.21 -5.68
N ILE A 109 -7.09 -4.41 -4.35
CA ILE A 109 -8.05 -5.34 -3.75
C ILE A 109 -9.48 -4.79 -3.87
N ASP A 110 -9.69 -3.52 -3.53
CA ASP A 110 -11.01 -2.89 -3.52
C ASP A 110 -11.64 -2.86 -4.91
N CYS A 111 -10.86 -2.57 -5.95
CA CYS A 111 -11.29 -2.64 -7.34
C CYS A 111 -11.57 -4.07 -7.82
N GLY A 112 -11.05 -5.09 -7.12
CA GLY A 112 -11.20 -6.50 -7.49
C GLY A 112 -10.30 -6.90 -8.66
N ASP A 113 -9.08 -6.40 -8.68
CA ASP A 113 -8.10 -6.79 -9.69
C ASP A 113 -7.74 -8.27 -9.53
N GLU A 114 -7.69 -8.99 -10.65
CA GLU A 114 -7.25 -10.40 -10.67
C GLU A 114 -5.72 -10.51 -10.70
N THR A 115 -5.04 -9.44 -11.12
CA THR A 115 -3.59 -9.39 -11.23
C THR A 115 -3.09 -8.01 -10.82
N THR A 116 -2.06 -7.99 -10.00
CA THR A 116 -1.28 -6.81 -9.66
C THR A 116 0.20 -7.09 -9.90
N GLY A 117 1.11 -6.36 -9.29
CA GLY A 117 2.54 -6.60 -9.44
C GLY A 117 3.39 -5.44 -8.96
N VAL A 118 4.60 -5.38 -9.49
CA VAL A 118 5.53 -4.29 -9.22
C VAL A 118 6.06 -3.72 -10.53
N THR A 119 6.27 -2.42 -10.55
CA THR A 119 6.80 -1.71 -11.71
C THR A 119 8.01 -0.87 -11.33
N ALA A 120 9.15 -1.12 -11.97
CA ALA A 120 10.27 -0.19 -11.97
C ALA A 120 10.03 0.89 -13.02
N HIS A 121 10.15 2.15 -12.64
CA HIS A 121 9.91 3.29 -13.52
C HIS A 121 10.93 4.40 -13.28
N ARG A 122 11.06 5.34 -14.21
CA ARG A 122 11.82 6.56 -14.02
C ARG A 122 11.08 7.46 -13.01
N LEU A 123 11.83 8.16 -12.18
CA LEU A 123 11.26 9.23 -11.36
C LEU A 123 11.12 10.49 -12.21
N ASP A 124 9.99 11.15 -12.05
CA ASP A 124 9.71 12.45 -12.64
C ASP A 124 9.01 13.40 -11.63
N ALA A 125 8.58 14.57 -12.09
CA ALA A 125 7.98 15.59 -11.24
C ALA A 125 6.58 15.20 -10.69
N SER A 126 5.96 14.15 -11.21
CA SER A 126 4.64 13.67 -10.78
C SER A 126 4.72 12.29 -10.12
N TYR A 127 3.71 11.92 -9.31
CA TYR A 127 3.71 10.61 -8.67
C TYR A 127 3.50 9.50 -9.70
N ASP A 128 4.47 8.58 -9.80
CA ASP A 128 4.41 7.31 -10.52
C ASP A 128 4.05 7.44 -12.02
N THR A 129 4.33 8.61 -12.64
CA THR A 129 4.03 8.90 -14.06
C THR A 129 5.20 8.61 -15.01
N GLY A 130 6.40 8.45 -14.47
CA GLY A 130 7.60 8.23 -15.27
C GLY A 130 7.57 6.96 -16.10
N ALA A 131 8.34 6.96 -17.19
CA ALA A 131 8.37 5.86 -18.13
C ALA A 131 8.77 4.54 -17.47
N VAL A 132 8.07 3.47 -17.82
CA VAL A 132 8.27 2.12 -17.29
C VAL A 132 9.57 1.51 -17.80
N LEU A 133 10.37 0.98 -16.89
CA LEU A 133 11.62 0.27 -17.17
C LEU A 133 11.42 -1.25 -17.20
N ALA A 134 10.65 -1.78 -16.24
CA ALA A 134 10.33 -3.20 -16.16
C ALA A 134 9.11 -3.44 -15.27
N ARG A 135 8.45 -4.59 -15.44
CA ARG A 135 7.29 -5.02 -14.63
C ARG A 135 7.44 -6.47 -14.20
N ARG A 136 6.87 -6.80 -13.03
CA ARG A 136 6.70 -8.18 -12.54
C ARG A 136 5.24 -8.36 -12.13
N PRO A 137 4.41 -9.01 -12.95
CA PRO A 137 3.03 -9.32 -12.59
C PRO A 137 2.97 -10.37 -11.48
N LEU A 138 1.92 -10.29 -10.66
CA LEU A 138 1.59 -11.23 -9.60
C LEU A 138 0.08 -11.46 -9.62
N PRO A 139 -0.42 -12.70 -9.73
CA PRO A 139 -1.83 -13.00 -9.51
C PRO A 139 -2.26 -12.56 -8.12
N LEU A 140 -3.41 -11.89 -8.02
CA LEU A 140 -3.98 -11.45 -6.75
C LEU A 140 -4.97 -12.50 -6.25
N ASP A 141 -4.61 -13.17 -5.16
CA ASP A 141 -5.51 -14.12 -4.50
C ASP A 141 -6.67 -13.34 -3.86
N PRO A 142 -7.92 -13.67 -4.19
CA PRO A 142 -9.10 -12.93 -3.70
C PRO A 142 -9.29 -12.98 -2.18
N SER A 143 -8.58 -13.87 -1.48
CA SER A 143 -8.62 -13.98 -0.02
C SER A 143 -7.57 -13.12 0.71
N TRP A 144 -6.71 -12.44 -0.02
CA TRP A 144 -5.65 -11.63 0.59
C TRP A 144 -6.18 -10.29 1.09
N ASP A 145 -5.75 -9.95 2.29
CA ASP A 145 -5.81 -8.59 2.80
C ASP A 145 -4.62 -7.75 2.28
N ALA A 146 -4.67 -6.43 2.51
CA ALA A 146 -3.62 -5.50 2.07
C ALA A 146 -2.24 -5.86 2.62
N TRP A 147 -2.14 -6.38 3.86
CA TRP A 147 -0.86 -6.78 4.44
C TRP A 147 -0.28 -8.05 3.81
N ARG A 148 -1.13 -9.01 3.46
CA ARG A 148 -0.69 -10.20 2.73
C ARG A 148 -0.20 -9.83 1.34
N LEU A 149 -0.93 -8.97 0.64
CA LEU A 149 -0.52 -8.46 -0.65
C LEU A 149 0.81 -7.70 -0.56
N ALA A 150 0.96 -6.77 0.38
CA ALA A 150 2.21 -6.04 0.58
C ALA A 150 3.40 -6.99 0.78
N ARG A 151 3.27 -7.99 1.67
CA ARG A 151 4.31 -9.00 1.89
C ARG A 151 4.61 -9.87 0.67
N ALA A 152 3.59 -10.18 -0.14
CA ALA A 152 3.78 -10.94 -1.37
C ALA A 152 4.57 -10.14 -2.42
N LEU A 153 4.43 -8.80 -2.43
CA LEU A 153 5.11 -7.90 -3.36
C LEU A 153 6.51 -7.46 -2.89
N ASP A 154 6.87 -7.61 -1.61
CA ASP A 154 8.17 -7.17 -1.07
C ASP A 154 9.36 -7.79 -1.81
N ARG A 155 9.40 -9.13 -1.93
CA ARG A 155 10.50 -9.83 -2.61
C ARG A 155 10.58 -9.52 -4.11
N PRO A 156 9.48 -9.59 -4.89
CA PRO A 156 9.46 -9.15 -6.28
C PRO A 156 9.93 -7.70 -6.47
N SER A 157 9.52 -6.79 -5.59
CA SER A 157 9.90 -5.38 -5.62
C SER A 157 11.41 -5.20 -5.44
N LEU A 158 12.00 -5.82 -4.40
CA LEU A 158 13.44 -5.77 -4.15
C LEU A 158 14.25 -6.45 -5.26
N ALA A 159 13.77 -7.58 -5.79
CA ALA A 159 14.44 -8.28 -6.89
C ALA A 159 14.47 -7.41 -8.14
N LEU A 160 13.34 -6.79 -8.50
CA LEU A 160 13.24 -5.90 -9.65
C LEU A 160 14.11 -4.65 -9.49
N LEU A 161 14.12 -4.04 -8.30
CA LEU A 161 14.99 -2.90 -8.00
C LEU A 161 16.47 -3.24 -8.25
N ARG A 162 16.94 -4.36 -7.67
CA ARG A 162 18.34 -4.80 -7.79
C ARG A 162 18.72 -5.13 -9.23
N GLU A 163 17.81 -5.75 -9.99
CA GLU A 163 17.99 -6.04 -11.41
C GLU A 163 18.18 -4.75 -12.23
N VAL A 164 17.29 -3.78 -12.04
CA VAL A 164 17.36 -2.51 -12.77
C VAL A 164 18.60 -1.71 -12.38
N VAL A 165 18.93 -1.63 -11.08
CA VAL A 165 20.15 -0.95 -10.61
C VAL A 165 21.42 -1.62 -11.18
N ARG A 166 21.46 -2.93 -11.25
CA ARG A 166 22.59 -3.67 -11.87
C ARG A 166 22.73 -3.31 -13.35
N ALA A 167 21.62 -3.31 -14.09
CA ALA A 167 21.63 -2.96 -15.50
C ALA A 167 22.17 -1.53 -15.74
N TYR A 168 21.79 -0.57 -14.87
CA TYR A 168 22.38 0.77 -14.91
C TYR A 168 23.89 0.77 -14.62
N ALA A 169 24.33 -0.05 -13.64
CA ALA A 169 25.75 -0.16 -13.29
C ALA A 169 26.60 -0.76 -14.41
N ASP A 170 26.02 -1.68 -15.17
CA ASP A 170 26.68 -2.35 -16.32
C ASP A 170 26.60 -1.53 -17.61
N GLY A 171 26.05 -0.30 -17.55
CA GLY A 171 25.85 0.56 -18.73
C GLY A 171 24.74 0.07 -19.67
N GLN A 172 23.92 -0.87 -19.24
CA GLN A 172 22.84 -1.52 -19.98
C GLN A 172 21.46 -1.12 -19.44
N ALA A 173 21.28 0.17 -19.12
CA ALA A 173 20.02 0.67 -18.61
C ALA A 173 18.84 0.19 -19.48
N PRO A 174 17.76 -0.36 -18.87
CA PRO A 174 16.61 -0.83 -19.63
C PRO A 174 16.01 0.26 -20.50
N SER A 175 15.54 -0.12 -21.69
CA SER A 175 14.71 0.78 -22.50
C SER A 175 13.48 1.16 -21.73
N SER A 176 13.08 2.42 -21.81
CA SER A 176 11.91 2.92 -21.10
C SER A 176 10.72 3.06 -22.06
N THR A 177 9.53 2.66 -21.58
CA THR A 177 8.27 2.79 -22.32
C THR A 177 7.40 3.83 -21.64
N PRO A 178 6.94 4.90 -22.32
CA PRO A 178 5.96 5.83 -21.76
C PRO A 178 4.71 5.09 -21.28
N GLN A 179 4.09 5.60 -20.23
CA GLN A 179 2.83 5.04 -19.76
C GLN A 179 1.65 5.48 -20.63
N ASP A 180 0.65 4.61 -20.86
CA ASP A 180 -0.60 4.99 -21.52
C ASP A 180 -1.51 5.71 -20.53
N GLU A 181 -1.67 7.01 -20.67
CA GLU A 181 -2.48 7.85 -19.80
C GLU A 181 -3.97 7.44 -19.78
N ARG A 182 -4.47 6.83 -20.87
CA ARG A 182 -5.87 6.33 -20.93
C ARG A 182 -6.12 5.13 -20.04
N ALA A 183 -5.07 4.37 -19.72
CA ALA A 183 -5.12 3.22 -18.82
C ALA A 183 -4.75 3.58 -17.37
N ALA A 184 -4.40 4.85 -17.10
CA ALA A 184 -4.00 5.29 -15.78
C ALA A 184 -5.18 5.32 -14.81
N THR A 185 -4.95 4.82 -13.60
CA THR A 185 -5.86 4.98 -12.47
C THR A 185 -5.10 5.48 -11.26
N ALA A 186 -5.78 6.28 -10.43
CA ALA A 186 -5.20 6.79 -9.19
C ALA A 186 -5.38 5.79 -8.03
N ALA A 187 -4.44 5.83 -7.10
CA ALA A 187 -4.51 5.17 -5.79
C ALA A 187 -4.23 6.22 -4.70
N PRO A 188 -5.17 7.18 -4.50
CA PRO A 188 -4.97 8.25 -3.54
C PRO A 188 -4.86 7.73 -2.11
N GLU A 189 -4.33 8.57 -1.22
CA GLU A 189 -4.38 8.35 0.23
C GLU A 189 -5.83 8.19 0.69
N LEU A 190 -6.04 7.24 1.62
CA LEU A 190 -7.38 6.87 2.08
C LEU A 190 -7.96 7.92 3.02
N GLY A 191 -9.16 8.38 2.71
CA GLY A 191 -10.02 9.14 3.61
C GLY A 191 -11.05 8.25 4.31
N ASP A 192 -11.76 8.82 5.28
CA ASP A 192 -12.79 8.09 6.05
C ASP A 192 -13.89 7.54 5.13
N ASP A 193 -14.28 8.28 4.09
CA ASP A 193 -15.29 7.85 3.12
C ASP A 193 -14.85 6.63 2.31
N ASP A 194 -13.54 6.48 2.07
CA ASP A 194 -12.97 5.31 1.38
C ASP A 194 -13.02 4.06 2.25
N LEU A 195 -13.10 4.21 3.56
CA LEU A 195 -13.17 3.11 4.51
C LEU A 195 -14.60 2.74 4.90
N ALA A 196 -15.57 3.58 4.58
CA ALA A 196 -16.98 3.35 4.89
C ALA A 196 -17.56 2.18 4.07
N ILE A 197 -18.31 1.30 4.73
CA ILE A 197 -19.09 0.24 4.08
C ILE A 197 -20.43 0.82 3.62
N ARG A 198 -20.74 0.61 2.34
CA ARG A 198 -22.05 0.97 1.77
C ARG A 198 -22.87 -0.28 1.56
N TRP A 199 -23.89 -0.46 2.35
CA TRP A 199 -24.75 -1.66 2.31
C TRP A 199 -25.55 -1.82 1.02
N SER A 200 -25.63 -0.80 0.18
CA SER A 200 -26.20 -0.89 -1.18
C SER A 200 -25.30 -1.69 -2.15
N TRP A 201 -24.06 -1.97 -1.81
CA TRP A 201 -23.15 -2.79 -2.62
C TRP A 201 -23.54 -4.28 -2.55
N SER A 202 -22.95 -5.10 -3.44
CA SER A 202 -23.01 -6.56 -3.31
C SER A 202 -22.15 -7.05 -2.14
N ALA A 203 -22.50 -8.21 -1.60
CA ALA A 203 -21.75 -8.85 -0.53
C ALA A 203 -20.26 -9.04 -0.88
N GLN A 204 -19.95 -9.44 -2.11
CA GLN A 204 -18.58 -9.58 -2.61
C GLN A 204 -17.83 -8.25 -2.67
N ARG A 205 -18.54 -7.15 -3.01
CA ARG A 205 -17.91 -5.82 -3.00
C ARG A 205 -17.60 -5.35 -1.60
N ILE A 206 -18.48 -5.66 -0.63
CA ILE A 206 -18.26 -5.36 0.79
C ILE A 206 -17.07 -6.18 1.34
N GLU A 207 -16.98 -7.47 1.01
CA GLU A 207 -15.84 -8.31 1.41
C GLU A 207 -14.52 -7.74 0.89
N ARG A 208 -14.43 -7.35 -0.39
CA ARG A 208 -13.23 -6.72 -0.92
C ARG A 208 -12.85 -5.44 -0.18
N ARG A 209 -13.83 -4.57 0.16
CA ARG A 209 -13.58 -3.37 0.96
C ARG A 209 -12.99 -3.72 2.33
N VAL A 210 -13.54 -4.72 3.01
CA VAL A 210 -13.03 -5.17 4.30
C VAL A 210 -11.61 -5.72 4.17
N LEU A 211 -11.33 -6.58 3.17
CA LEU A 211 -10.00 -7.13 2.92
C LEU A 211 -8.99 -6.03 2.55
N ALA A 212 -9.40 -5.07 1.71
CA ALA A 212 -8.56 -3.96 1.29
C ALA A 212 -8.12 -3.08 2.46
N ALA A 213 -9.01 -2.87 3.44
CA ALA A 213 -8.73 -2.04 4.61
C ALA A 213 -8.09 -2.82 5.77
N ALA A 214 -8.15 -4.16 5.78
CA ALA A 214 -7.65 -5.00 6.87
C ALA A 214 -6.13 -5.22 6.79
N PRO A 215 -5.47 -5.39 7.96
CA PRO A 215 -6.01 -5.28 9.32
C PRO A 215 -6.07 -3.83 9.83
N TRP A 216 -5.49 -2.90 9.10
CA TRP A 216 -5.43 -1.48 9.44
C TRP A 216 -5.47 -0.60 8.18
N PRO A 217 -6.32 0.47 8.18
CA PRO A 217 -7.13 1.00 9.29
C PRO A 217 -8.38 0.16 9.60
N GLY A 218 -8.88 -0.67 8.68
CA GLY A 218 -10.11 -1.42 8.73
C GLY A 218 -11.28 -0.68 8.07
N ALA A 219 -12.28 -1.41 7.58
CA ALA A 219 -13.49 -0.83 7.00
C ALA A 219 -14.55 -0.64 8.10
N TRP A 220 -15.16 0.52 8.16
CA TRP A 220 -16.11 0.84 9.22
C TRP A 220 -17.56 0.87 8.76
N THR A 221 -18.46 0.63 9.70
CA THR A 221 -19.91 0.76 9.54
C THR A 221 -20.56 1.10 10.89
N GLU A 222 -21.83 1.45 10.85
CA GLU A 222 -22.62 1.62 12.07
C GLU A 222 -23.51 0.40 12.30
N ILE A 223 -23.52 -0.10 13.54
CA ILE A 223 -24.41 -1.18 14.02
C ILE A 223 -25.04 -0.73 15.33
N GLY A 224 -26.36 -0.54 15.34
CA GLY A 224 -27.08 -0.14 16.55
C GLY A 224 -26.64 1.20 17.15
N GLY A 225 -26.32 2.21 16.32
CA GLY A 225 -25.83 3.52 16.76
C GLY A 225 -24.37 3.53 17.21
N ARG A 226 -23.61 2.44 17.00
CA ARG A 226 -22.19 2.34 17.34
C ARG A 226 -21.35 2.15 16.09
N ILE A 227 -20.22 2.85 16.01
CA ILE A 227 -19.24 2.64 14.94
C ILE A 227 -18.45 1.37 15.23
N VAL A 228 -18.40 0.49 14.25
CA VAL A 228 -17.69 -0.79 14.30
C VAL A 228 -16.77 -0.90 13.09
N THR A 229 -15.51 -1.16 13.33
CA THR A 229 -14.55 -1.50 12.28
C THR A 229 -14.62 -2.99 12.00
N LEU A 230 -14.99 -3.39 10.78
CA LEU A 230 -15.00 -4.77 10.35
C LEU A 230 -13.62 -5.17 9.79
N LEU A 231 -13.11 -6.29 10.27
CA LEU A 231 -11.80 -6.85 9.88
C LEU A 231 -11.91 -8.14 9.09
N ARG A 232 -13.04 -8.85 9.24
CA ARG A 232 -13.34 -10.07 8.50
C ARG A 232 -14.84 -10.26 8.35
N VAL A 233 -15.27 -10.46 7.13
CA VAL A 233 -16.63 -10.80 6.76
C VAL A 233 -16.63 -11.96 5.76
N ARG A 234 -17.79 -12.55 5.48
CA ARG A 234 -17.95 -13.58 4.45
C ARG A 234 -19.27 -13.37 3.71
N PRO A 235 -19.28 -13.30 2.38
CA PRO A 235 -20.51 -13.29 1.58
C PRO A 235 -21.35 -14.54 1.83
N THR A 236 -22.67 -14.37 1.92
CA THR A 236 -23.60 -15.48 2.10
C THR A 236 -24.91 -15.23 1.37
N GLU A 237 -25.55 -16.31 0.96
CA GLU A 237 -26.95 -16.32 0.48
C GLU A 237 -27.93 -16.84 1.57
N ASP A 238 -27.41 -17.26 2.73
CA ASP A 238 -28.22 -17.71 3.86
C ASP A 238 -28.49 -16.56 4.82
N PHE A 239 -29.61 -15.90 4.63
CA PHE A 239 -30.09 -14.78 5.46
C PHE A 239 -31.61 -14.66 5.39
N PRO A 240 -32.28 -14.06 6.42
CA PRO A 240 -33.73 -13.81 6.40
C PRO A 240 -34.12 -12.91 5.22
N ARG A 241 -34.98 -13.39 4.33
CA ARG A 241 -35.36 -12.69 3.09
C ARG A 241 -36.18 -11.40 3.31
N ALA A 242 -36.70 -11.21 4.53
CA ALA A 242 -37.47 -10.01 4.91
C ALA A 242 -36.55 -8.80 5.27
N LEU A 243 -35.24 -8.98 5.31
CA LEU A 243 -34.32 -7.88 5.60
C LEU A 243 -34.17 -6.95 4.40
N ASP A 244 -34.20 -5.66 4.64
CA ASP A 244 -33.79 -4.63 3.70
C ASP A 244 -32.26 -4.40 3.74
N PRO A 245 -31.64 -3.79 2.71
CA PRO A 245 -30.21 -3.45 2.76
C PRO A 245 -29.86 -2.61 4.00
N ALA A 246 -28.78 -2.94 4.66
CA ALA A 246 -28.29 -2.46 5.95
C ALA A 246 -29.01 -3.06 7.18
N GLU A 247 -30.10 -3.77 7.02
CA GLU A 247 -30.69 -4.48 8.14
C GLU A 247 -29.89 -5.73 8.51
N ALA A 248 -29.79 -5.98 9.82
CA ALA A 248 -29.04 -7.06 10.39
C ALA A 248 -29.94 -8.06 11.16
N ALA A 249 -29.54 -9.32 11.19
CA ALA A 249 -30.16 -10.36 12.02
C ALA A 249 -29.10 -11.33 12.53
N VAL A 250 -29.41 -12.01 13.62
CA VAL A 250 -28.62 -13.16 14.09
C VAL A 250 -29.31 -14.44 13.60
N ARG A 251 -28.57 -15.30 12.92
CA ARG A 251 -29.04 -16.60 12.46
C ARG A 251 -29.10 -17.61 13.61
N LYS A 252 -29.72 -18.77 13.36
CA LYS A 252 -29.84 -19.86 14.34
C LYS A 252 -28.49 -20.43 14.78
N ASP A 253 -27.45 -20.31 13.95
CA ASP A 253 -26.08 -20.72 14.26
C ASP A 253 -25.29 -19.66 15.08
N GLY A 254 -25.96 -18.57 15.51
CA GLY A 254 -25.35 -17.50 16.30
C GLY A 254 -24.54 -16.48 15.50
N ILE A 255 -24.53 -16.56 14.18
CA ILE A 255 -23.77 -15.63 13.33
C ILE A 255 -24.64 -14.43 12.93
N ALA A 256 -24.13 -13.22 13.18
CA ALA A 256 -24.73 -12.00 12.69
C ALA A 256 -24.57 -11.87 11.18
N VAL A 257 -25.65 -11.57 10.49
CA VAL A 257 -25.66 -11.28 9.04
C VAL A 257 -26.27 -9.90 8.79
N VAL A 258 -25.70 -9.17 7.82
CA VAL A 258 -26.25 -7.90 7.38
C VAL A 258 -26.61 -8.01 5.90
N ARG A 259 -27.82 -7.58 5.56
CA ARG A 259 -28.29 -7.57 4.17
C ARG A 259 -27.52 -6.55 3.35
N ALA A 260 -26.95 -6.99 2.24
CA ALA A 260 -26.30 -6.17 1.23
C ALA A 260 -27.29 -5.86 0.07
N GLY A 261 -26.95 -4.96 -0.83
CA GLY A 261 -27.75 -4.70 -2.04
C GLY A 261 -27.98 -5.97 -2.87
N ARG A 262 -27.00 -6.89 -2.89
CA ARG A 262 -27.11 -8.25 -3.41
C ARG A 262 -26.39 -9.23 -2.49
N GLY A 263 -27.10 -10.26 -1.99
CA GLY A 263 -26.59 -11.19 -0.99
C GLY A 263 -26.63 -10.59 0.41
N ALA A 264 -25.90 -11.17 1.32
CA ALA A 264 -25.64 -10.66 2.66
C ALA A 264 -24.20 -10.97 3.05
N VAL A 265 -23.71 -10.37 4.13
CA VAL A 265 -22.39 -10.70 4.70
C VAL A 265 -22.54 -11.18 6.13
N GLU A 266 -21.82 -12.24 6.47
CA GLU A 266 -21.59 -12.67 7.84
C GLU A 266 -20.53 -11.80 8.48
N LEU A 267 -20.75 -11.37 9.71
CA LEU A 267 -19.81 -10.60 10.51
C LEU A 267 -18.95 -11.56 11.33
N LEU A 268 -17.65 -11.66 11.05
CA LEU A 268 -16.79 -12.68 11.64
C LEU A 268 -15.74 -12.13 12.61
N ALA A 269 -15.25 -10.93 12.39
CA ALA A 269 -14.33 -10.25 13.28
C ALA A 269 -14.37 -8.73 13.06
N GLY A 270 -14.25 -7.99 14.14
CA GLY A 270 -14.24 -6.54 14.11
C GLY A 270 -13.46 -5.95 15.28
N ARG A 271 -13.62 -4.66 15.44
CA ARG A 271 -13.07 -3.86 16.53
C ARG A 271 -14.05 -2.76 16.88
N SER A 272 -14.26 -2.52 18.17
CA SER A 272 -15.02 -1.37 18.66
C SER A 272 -14.25 -0.08 18.34
N ASP A 273 -14.94 0.99 17.95
CA ASP A 273 -14.31 2.28 17.74
C ASP A 273 -14.00 2.97 19.08
N ASP A 274 -14.86 2.82 20.08
CA ASP A 274 -14.78 3.51 21.36
C ASP A 274 -13.49 3.19 22.14
N ASP A 275 -13.14 1.90 22.25
CA ASP A 275 -12.03 1.41 23.06
C ASP A 275 -11.00 0.56 22.26
N GLN A 276 -11.20 0.45 20.96
CA GLN A 276 -10.39 -0.38 20.06
C GLN A 276 -10.33 -1.87 20.45
N ALA A 277 -11.28 -2.33 21.28
CA ALA A 277 -11.36 -3.72 21.70
C ALA A 277 -11.70 -4.65 20.52
N PRO A 278 -11.07 -5.82 20.42
CA PRO A 278 -11.42 -6.80 19.40
C PRO A 278 -12.85 -7.33 19.64
N LEU A 279 -13.61 -7.46 18.57
CA LEU A 279 -14.95 -8.04 18.57
C LEU A 279 -14.92 -9.40 17.88
N SER A 280 -15.31 -10.43 18.60
CA SER A 280 -15.52 -11.78 18.08
C SER A 280 -16.83 -11.88 17.30
N THR A 281 -17.06 -13.02 16.68
CA THR A 281 -18.35 -13.34 16.04
C THR A 281 -19.52 -13.23 17.02
N GLU A 282 -19.32 -13.67 18.29
CA GLU A 282 -20.34 -13.59 19.33
C GLU A 282 -20.62 -12.15 19.76
N ASP A 283 -19.56 -11.32 19.94
CA ASP A 283 -19.73 -9.91 20.31
C ASP A 283 -20.49 -9.14 19.24
N LEU A 284 -20.20 -9.41 17.96
CA LEU A 284 -20.90 -8.81 16.82
C LEU A 284 -22.37 -9.26 16.78
N ALA A 285 -22.66 -10.52 17.11
CA ALA A 285 -24.03 -11.00 17.19
C ALA A 285 -24.81 -10.32 18.33
N GLN A 286 -24.19 -10.16 19.50
CA GLN A 286 -24.79 -9.46 20.64
C GLN A 286 -25.09 -7.99 20.31
N LEU A 287 -24.19 -7.29 19.59
CA LEU A 287 -24.42 -5.93 19.13
C LEU A 287 -25.64 -5.84 18.21
N VAL A 288 -25.77 -6.77 17.25
CA VAL A 288 -26.92 -6.83 16.35
C VAL A 288 -28.21 -7.14 17.11
N GLU A 289 -28.22 -8.05 18.08
CA GLU A 289 -29.40 -8.34 18.88
C GLU A 289 -29.81 -7.14 19.76
N ALA A 290 -28.86 -6.44 20.36
CA ALA A 290 -29.13 -5.24 21.15
C ALA A 290 -29.76 -4.13 20.31
N SER A 291 -29.28 -3.92 19.09
CA SER A 291 -29.82 -2.91 18.17
C SER A 291 -31.24 -3.16 17.71
N ARG A 292 -31.71 -4.42 17.73
CA ARG A 292 -33.09 -4.78 17.35
C ARG A 292 -34.11 -4.63 18.48
N ARG A 293 -33.64 -4.44 19.73
CA ARG A 293 -34.49 -4.27 20.93
C ARG A 293 -34.70 -2.80 21.28
N SER A 294 -33.87 -1.92 20.74
CA SER A 294 -33.98 -0.46 20.89
C SER A 294 -34.87 0.15 19.79
#